data_261c7af1df380ee99986757b4a9c1b2e
#
_entry.id   261c7af1df380ee99986757b4a9c1b2e
#
_cell.length_a   1.000
_cell.length_b   1.000
_cell.length_c   1.000
_cell.angle_alpha   90.00
_cell.angle_beta   90.00
_cell.angle_gamma   90.00
#
_symmetry.space_group_name_H-M   'P 1'
#
loop_
_entity.id
_entity.type
_entity.pdbx_description
1 polymer ?
#
loop_
_entity_poly.entity_id
_entity_poly.type
_entity_poly.pdbx_seq_one_letter_code
_entity_poly.pdbx_strand_id
1 'polypeptide(L)'
;MAPRSIVFALANPDPEIDPREAREHAAVVATGRSDQPNQINNVLAFPGVFRGMLDAHAEEYTDEMGVAAARAIADTVGEDRINPTVIVPSVFDARVAPAVAAAVRAAAKGEPLPPVDPDAPVPLDPPFETEPPQSVHL
;
A
#
# COMPACT_ATOMS: atom_id res chain seq x y z
N MET A 1 21.21 13.05 14.00
CA MET A 1 19.86 12.44 13.98
C MET A 1 19.67 11.59 15.23
N ALA A 2 18.43 11.25 15.59
CA ALA A 2 18.16 10.35 16.70
C ALA A 2 18.73 8.94 16.40
N PRO A 3 19.15 8.16 17.42
CA PRO A 3 19.47 6.75 17.23
C PRO A 3 18.26 6.03 16.62
N ARG A 4 18.52 5.17 15.62
CA ARG A 4 17.46 4.42 14.90
C ARG A 4 16.43 5.31 14.19
N SER A 5 16.89 6.45 13.64
CA SER A 5 16.03 7.33 12.83
C SER A 5 15.54 6.65 11.56
N ILE A 6 14.39 7.11 11.07
CA ILE A 6 13.79 6.70 9.79
C ILE A 6 13.81 7.93 8.88
N VAL A 7 14.25 7.75 7.64
CA VAL A 7 14.28 8.79 6.61
C VAL A 7 13.39 8.38 5.43
N PHE A 8 12.44 9.24 5.08
CA PHE A 8 11.70 9.18 3.83
C PHE A 8 12.15 10.31 2.92
N ALA A 9 12.85 9.95 1.83
CA ALA A 9 13.28 10.89 0.80
C ALA A 9 12.42 10.67 -0.45
N LEU A 10 11.34 11.46 -0.58
CA LEU A 10 10.21 11.15 -1.46
C LEU A 10 10.15 12.01 -2.73
N ALA A 11 11.08 12.96 -2.92
CA ALA A 11 11.13 13.77 -4.13
C ALA A 11 11.42 12.90 -5.38
N ASN A 12 10.77 13.26 -6.48
CA ASN A 12 10.92 12.61 -7.78
C ASN A 12 11.39 13.62 -8.83
N PRO A 13 12.31 13.24 -9.76
CA PRO A 13 12.95 11.92 -9.89
C PRO A 13 14.10 11.68 -8.92
N ASP A 14 14.69 12.76 -8.37
CA ASP A 14 15.86 12.69 -7.49
C ASP A 14 15.41 12.89 -6.04
N PRO A 15 15.73 11.94 -5.12
CA PRO A 15 15.42 12.09 -3.71
C PRO A 15 16.21 13.25 -3.09
N GLU A 16 15.71 13.84 -1.99
CA GLU A 16 16.29 15.01 -1.32
C GLU A 16 17.69 14.75 -0.77
N ILE A 17 18.06 13.50 -0.57
CA ILE A 17 19.39 13.05 -0.13
C ILE A 17 19.77 11.77 -0.87
N ASP A 18 21.05 11.57 -1.15
CA ASP A 18 21.52 10.28 -1.68
C ASP A 18 21.17 9.15 -0.69
N PRO A 19 20.44 8.12 -1.13
CA PRO A 19 20.03 7.02 -0.24
C PRO A 19 21.21 6.28 0.41
N ARG A 20 22.40 6.29 -0.19
CA ARG A 20 23.61 5.69 0.37
C ARG A 20 24.12 6.51 1.54
N GLU A 21 24.17 7.84 1.36
CA GLU A 21 24.55 8.77 2.42
C GLU A 21 23.53 8.72 3.58
N ALA A 22 22.24 8.70 3.27
CA ALA A 22 21.20 8.60 4.29
C ALA A 22 21.34 7.34 5.17
N ARG A 23 21.75 6.20 4.59
CA ARG A 23 21.95 4.94 5.33
C ARG A 23 23.13 4.97 6.31
N GLU A 24 24.06 5.88 6.16
CA GLU A 24 25.15 6.06 7.15
C GLU A 24 24.63 6.65 8.47
N HIS A 25 23.46 7.32 8.44
CA HIS A 25 22.93 8.10 9.55
C HIS A 25 21.54 7.65 10.02
N ALA A 26 20.84 6.82 9.24
CA ALA A 26 19.49 6.36 9.53
C ALA A 26 19.40 4.83 9.56
N ALA A 27 18.59 4.30 10.48
CA ALA A 27 18.32 2.86 10.57
C ALA A 27 17.46 2.36 9.41
N VAL A 28 16.55 3.18 8.91
CA VAL A 28 15.67 2.86 7.78
C VAL A 28 15.68 4.02 6.80
N VAL A 29 15.83 3.72 5.52
CA VAL A 29 15.70 4.70 4.44
C VAL A 29 14.70 4.17 3.42
N ALA A 30 13.73 5.01 3.06
CA ALA A 30 12.73 4.73 2.04
C ALA A 30 12.70 5.87 1.01
N THR A 31 12.52 5.53 -0.26
CA THR A 31 12.47 6.49 -1.38
C THR A 31 11.42 6.10 -2.40
N GLY A 32 11.11 6.99 -3.37
CA GLY A 32 10.28 6.65 -4.52
C GLY A 32 10.96 5.78 -5.58
N ARG A 33 12.28 5.54 -5.46
CA ARG A 33 13.07 4.84 -6.50
C ARG A 33 12.83 3.35 -6.46
N SER A 34 12.61 2.75 -7.63
CA SER A 34 12.41 1.30 -7.80
C SER A 34 13.70 0.46 -7.70
N ASP A 35 14.87 1.11 -7.81
CA ASP A 35 16.18 0.46 -7.67
C ASP A 35 16.73 0.47 -6.24
N GLN A 36 15.93 0.96 -5.28
CA GLN A 36 16.26 1.03 -3.87
C GLN A 36 15.30 0.16 -3.03
N PRO A 37 15.74 -0.38 -1.88
CA PRO A 37 14.83 -1.03 -0.94
C PRO A 37 13.82 -0.02 -0.37
N ASN A 38 12.68 -0.52 0.13
CA ASN A 38 11.61 0.29 0.68
C ASN A 38 11.06 1.32 -0.33
N GLN A 39 10.72 0.87 -1.53
CA GLN A 39 10.09 1.74 -2.53
C GLN A 39 8.73 2.23 -2.05
N ILE A 40 8.61 3.53 -1.79
CA ILE A 40 7.32 4.18 -1.51
C ILE A 40 6.69 4.56 -2.84
N ASN A 41 5.61 3.87 -3.19
CA ASN A 41 4.93 4.06 -4.46
C ASN A 41 3.42 4.13 -4.26
N ASN A 42 2.78 5.12 -4.86
CA ASN A 42 1.33 5.31 -4.80
C ASN A 42 0.52 4.11 -5.31
N VAL A 43 1.11 3.26 -6.15
CA VAL A 43 0.48 2.03 -6.63
C VAL A 43 0.12 1.05 -5.51
N LEU A 44 0.76 1.13 -4.35
CA LEU A 44 0.40 0.35 -3.18
C LEU A 44 -0.96 0.77 -2.58
N ALA A 45 -1.36 2.01 -2.73
CA ALA A 45 -2.56 2.56 -2.11
C ALA A 45 -3.71 2.74 -3.10
N PHE A 46 -3.48 3.41 -4.24
CA PHE A 46 -4.57 3.93 -5.08
C PHE A 46 -5.56 2.89 -5.61
N PRO A 47 -5.17 1.72 -6.13
CA PRO A 47 -6.16 0.76 -6.59
C PRO A 47 -7.12 0.34 -5.48
N GLY A 48 -6.57 0.06 -4.29
CA GLY A 48 -7.34 -0.35 -3.13
C GLY A 48 -8.20 0.78 -2.54
N VAL A 49 -7.65 2.00 -2.44
CA VAL A 49 -8.39 3.16 -1.92
C VAL A 49 -9.62 3.44 -2.76
N PHE A 50 -9.47 3.57 -4.08
CA PHE A 50 -10.61 3.81 -4.96
C PHE A 50 -11.64 2.69 -4.92
N ARG A 51 -11.19 1.43 -4.91
CA ARG A 51 -12.09 0.28 -4.80
C ARG A 51 -12.87 0.30 -3.49
N GLY A 52 -12.20 0.55 -2.37
CA GLY A 52 -12.84 0.61 -1.05
C GLY A 52 -13.86 1.73 -0.94
N MET A 53 -13.56 2.92 -1.48
CA MET A 53 -14.49 4.05 -1.54
C MET A 53 -15.71 3.73 -2.39
N LEU A 54 -15.54 3.14 -3.57
CA LEU A 54 -16.64 2.74 -4.45
C LEU A 54 -17.54 1.70 -3.78
N ASP A 55 -16.97 0.68 -3.13
CA ASP A 55 -17.71 -0.37 -2.41
C ASP A 55 -18.48 0.17 -1.20
N ALA A 56 -17.98 1.26 -0.61
CA ALA A 56 -18.64 1.95 0.49
C ALA A 56 -19.68 2.97 0.04
N HIS A 57 -19.71 3.34 -1.25
CA HIS A 57 -20.43 4.51 -1.78
C HIS A 57 -20.03 5.81 -1.08
N ALA A 58 -18.72 5.95 -0.75
CA ALA A 58 -18.20 7.13 -0.08
C ALA A 58 -18.12 8.30 -1.06
N GLU A 59 -18.66 9.46 -0.66
CA GLU A 59 -18.67 10.67 -1.48
C GLU A 59 -17.37 11.48 -1.36
N GLU A 60 -16.65 11.30 -0.24
CA GLU A 60 -15.39 11.99 0.04
C GLU A 60 -14.37 11.06 0.70
N TYR A 61 -13.10 11.42 0.56
CA TYR A 61 -11.99 10.74 1.22
C TYR A 61 -11.73 11.38 2.58
N THR A 62 -11.57 10.56 3.63
CA THR A 62 -11.30 11.03 5.00
C THR A 62 -9.92 10.59 5.49
N ASP A 63 -9.41 11.26 6.53
CA ASP A 63 -8.15 10.90 7.16
C ASP A 63 -8.19 9.50 7.77
N GLU A 64 -9.34 9.06 8.28
CA GLU A 64 -9.54 7.71 8.81
C GLU A 64 -9.35 6.64 7.73
N MET A 65 -9.85 6.90 6.52
CA MET A 65 -9.63 6.02 5.35
C MET A 65 -8.14 5.95 5.00
N GLY A 66 -7.42 7.09 5.09
CA GLY A 66 -5.98 7.16 4.85
C GLY A 66 -5.19 6.36 5.87
N VAL A 67 -5.51 6.48 7.14
CA VAL A 67 -4.89 5.69 8.21
C VAL A 67 -5.19 4.20 8.05
N ALA A 68 -6.42 3.84 7.70
CA ALA A 68 -6.81 2.45 7.44
C ALA A 68 -6.03 1.84 6.27
N ALA A 69 -5.90 2.57 5.17
CA ALA A 69 -5.10 2.15 4.02
C ALA A 69 -3.63 1.92 4.39
N ALA A 70 -3.03 2.87 5.12
CA ALA A 70 -1.64 2.76 5.55
C ALA A 70 -1.39 1.54 6.46
N ARG A 71 -2.30 1.26 7.39
CA ARG A 71 -2.25 0.05 8.24
C ARG A 71 -2.34 -1.22 7.42
N ALA A 72 -3.31 -1.32 6.51
CA ALA A 72 -3.47 -2.48 5.67
C ALA A 72 -2.23 -2.78 4.81
N ILE A 73 -1.57 -1.73 4.27
CA ILE A 73 -0.29 -1.89 3.56
C ILE A 73 0.79 -2.44 4.50
N ALA A 74 0.93 -1.87 5.69
CA ALA A 74 1.93 -2.30 6.67
C ALA A 74 1.70 -3.76 7.12
N ASP A 75 0.47 -4.12 7.43
CA ASP A 75 0.09 -5.45 7.91
C ASP A 75 0.31 -6.54 6.85
N THR A 76 0.29 -6.18 5.55
CA THR A 76 0.62 -7.12 4.46
C THR A 76 2.07 -7.62 4.51
N VAL A 77 3.00 -6.87 5.12
CA VAL A 77 4.40 -7.32 5.27
C VAL A 77 4.52 -8.46 6.29
N GLY A 78 3.75 -8.40 7.39
CA GLY A 78 3.90 -9.30 8.52
C GLY A 78 5.04 -8.89 9.47
N GLU A 79 4.80 -8.97 10.77
CA GLU A 79 5.75 -8.50 11.79
C GLU A 79 7.10 -9.24 11.76
N ASP A 80 7.09 -10.53 11.44
CA ASP A 80 8.27 -11.39 11.35
C ASP A 80 9.21 -11.06 10.17
N ARG A 81 8.69 -10.34 9.16
CA ARG A 81 9.44 -9.94 7.95
C ARG A 81 9.95 -8.51 7.98
N ILE A 82 9.45 -7.69 8.89
CA ILE A 82 9.86 -6.29 9.02
C ILE A 82 11.34 -6.20 9.42
N ASN A 83 12.10 -5.49 8.59
CA ASN A 83 13.51 -5.20 8.82
C ASN A 83 13.90 -3.88 8.14
N PRO A 84 15.13 -3.35 8.33
CA PRO A 84 15.53 -2.06 7.76
C PRO A 84 15.39 -1.91 6.23
N THR A 85 15.35 -3.01 5.49
CA THR A 85 15.22 -3.02 4.03
C THR A 85 13.85 -3.48 3.53
N VAL A 86 12.95 -3.88 4.44
CA VAL A 86 11.60 -4.33 4.14
C VAL A 86 10.63 -3.73 5.16
N ILE A 87 10.06 -2.57 4.87
CA ILE A 87 9.04 -1.90 5.68
C ILE A 87 7.71 -1.72 4.93
N VAL A 88 7.72 -1.99 3.62
CA VAL A 88 6.53 -1.96 2.75
C VAL A 88 6.55 -3.21 1.86
N PRO A 89 5.39 -3.70 1.42
CA PRO A 89 5.32 -4.83 0.52
C PRO A 89 5.83 -4.47 -0.89
N SER A 90 6.08 -5.49 -1.70
CA SER A 90 6.37 -5.27 -3.12
C SER A 90 5.18 -4.64 -3.84
N VAL A 91 5.44 -3.76 -4.81
CA VAL A 91 4.41 -3.18 -5.69
C VAL A 91 3.68 -4.23 -6.56
N PHE A 92 4.25 -5.43 -6.65
CA PHE A 92 3.65 -6.57 -7.37
C PHE A 92 2.92 -7.54 -6.43
N ASP A 93 2.82 -7.24 -5.14
CA ASP A 93 2.08 -8.10 -4.21
C ASP A 93 0.57 -7.92 -4.40
N ALA A 94 -0.06 -8.89 -5.03
CA ALA A 94 -1.50 -8.87 -5.35
C ALA A 94 -2.42 -8.88 -4.11
N ARG A 95 -1.89 -9.13 -2.90
CA ARG A 95 -2.65 -9.08 -1.64
C ARG A 95 -2.91 -7.64 -1.18
N VAL A 96 -2.07 -6.68 -1.57
CA VAL A 96 -2.12 -5.31 -1.08
C VAL A 96 -3.43 -4.61 -1.46
N ALA A 97 -3.78 -4.60 -2.73
CA ALA A 97 -4.97 -3.87 -3.20
C ALA A 97 -6.29 -4.37 -2.57
N PRO A 98 -6.55 -5.70 -2.45
CA PRO A 98 -7.72 -6.20 -1.72
C PRO A 98 -7.71 -5.83 -0.23
N ALA A 99 -6.57 -5.91 0.46
CA ALA A 99 -6.45 -5.56 1.87
C ALA A 99 -6.75 -4.07 2.10
N VAL A 100 -6.17 -3.20 1.28
CA VAL A 100 -6.43 -1.76 1.33
C VAL A 100 -7.90 -1.45 1.04
N ALA A 101 -8.51 -2.10 0.02
CA ALA A 101 -9.91 -1.89 -0.32
C ALA A 101 -10.84 -2.26 0.84
N ALA A 102 -10.60 -3.42 1.47
CA ALA A 102 -11.39 -3.87 2.61
C ALA A 102 -11.26 -2.92 3.82
N ALA A 103 -10.04 -2.44 4.11
CA ALA A 103 -9.80 -1.51 5.21
C ALA A 103 -10.44 -0.14 4.96
N VAL A 104 -10.30 0.41 3.76
CA VAL A 104 -10.92 1.70 3.39
C VAL A 104 -12.44 1.61 3.44
N ARG A 105 -13.03 0.53 2.91
CA ARG A 105 -14.48 0.30 2.98
C ARG A 105 -14.98 0.24 4.42
N ALA A 106 -14.26 -0.48 5.30
CA ALA A 106 -14.62 -0.57 6.71
C ALA A 106 -14.54 0.81 7.40
N ALA A 107 -13.44 1.55 7.17
CA ALA A 107 -13.28 2.90 7.73
C ALA A 107 -14.38 3.85 7.27
N ALA A 108 -14.75 3.82 5.98
CA ALA A 108 -15.83 4.63 5.41
C ALA A 108 -17.19 4.36 6.07
N LYS A 109 -17.41 3.14 6.55
CA LYS A 109 -18.65 2.73 7.23
C LYS A 109 -18.59 2.82 8.75
N GLY A 110 -17.44 3.23 9.32
CA GLY A 110 -17.23 3.22 10.77
C GLY A 110 -17.19 1.81 11.38
N GLU A 111 -16.85 0.81 10.57
CA GLU A 111 -16.72 -0.59 10.96
C GLU A 111 -15.30 -0.89 11.47
N PRO A 112 -15.11 -1.93 12.33
CA PRO A 112 -13.77 -2.38 12.69
C PRO A 112 -12.97 -2.80 11.44
N LEU A 113 -11.67 -2.46 11.45
CA LEU A 113 -10.78 -2.84 10.34
C LEU A 113 -10.64 -4.37 10.29
N PRO A 114 -10.77 -4.97 9.11
CA PRO A 114 -10.56 -6.41 8.95
C PRO A 114 -9.09 -6.76 9.20
N PRO A 115 -8.80 -7.95 9.77
CA PRO A 115 -7.44 -8.42 9.89
C PRO A 115 -6.84 -8.67 8.49
N VAL A 116 -5.55 -8.39 8.34
CA VAL A 116 -4.77 -8.74 7.16
C VAL A 116 -3.96 -9.99 7.47
N ASP A 117 -4.08 -11.02 6.65
CA ASP A 117 -3.25 -12.21 6.74
C ASP A 117 -2.04 -12.04 5.81
N PRO A 118 -0.83 -11.85 6.36
CA PRO A 118 0.38 -11.67 5.56
C PRO A 118 0.83 -12.97 4.85
N ASP A 119 0.27 -14.12 5.23
CA ASP A 119 0.56 -15.43 4.64
C ASP A 119 -0.56 -15.93 3.72
N ALA A 120 -1.62 -15.12 3.53
CA ALA A 120 -2.67 -15.47 2.60
C ALA A 120 -2.12 -15.80 1.21
N PRO A 121 -2.65 -16.82 0.54
CA PRO A 121 -2.24 -17.13 -0.82
C PRO A 121 -2.48 -15.93 -1.73
N VAL A 122 -1.50 -15.63 -2.60
CA VAL A 122 -1.66 -14.60 -3.62
C VAL A 122 -2.79 -15.01 -4.56
N PRO A 123 -3.81 -14.16 -4.78
CA PRO A 123 -4.85 -14.46 -5.74
C PRO A 123 -4.24 -14.71 -7.13
N LEU A 124 -4.53 -15.86 -7.71
CA LEU A 124 -4.04 -16.25 -9.04
C LEU A 124 -4.91 -15.69 -10.16
N ASP A 125 -6.15 -15.33 -9.84
CA ASP A 125 -7.09 -14.80 -10.81
C ASP A 125 -7.09 -13.26 -10.79
N PRO A 126 -7.12 -12.63 -11.97
CA PRO A 126 -7.31 -11.19 -12.03
C PRO A 126 -8.67 -10.83 -11.43
N PRO A 127 -8.77 -9.74 -10.64
CA PRO A 127 -10.04 -9.35 -10.01
C PRO A 127 -11.13 -8.87 -10.99
N PHE A 128 -10.92 -9.05 -12.27
CA PHE A 128 -11.84 -8.66 -13.33
C PHE A 128 -12.19 -9.88 -14.17
N GLU A 129 -13.33 -10.50 -13.87
CA GLU A 129 -14.04 -11.21 -14.92
C GLU A 129 -14.47 -10.16 -15.95
N THR A 130 -13.82 -10.15 -17.09
CA THR A 130 -14.35 -9.44 -18.25
C THR A 130 -15.56 -10.26 -18.71
N GLU A 131 -16.76 -9.92 -18.23
CA GLU A 131 -17.95 -10.35 -18.95
C GLU A 131 -17.79 -9.90 -20.41
N PRO A 132 -17.94 -10.81 -21.37
CA PRO A 132 -17.91 -10.42 -22.76
C PRO A 132 -19.02 -9.38 -22.99
N PRO A 133 -18.77 -8.33 -23.79
CA PRO A 133 -19.76 -7.30 -24.05
C PRO A 133 -21.04 -7.97 -24.52
N GLN A 134 -22.13 -7.75 -23.80
CA GLN A 134 -23.44 -8.24 -24.23
C GLN A 134 -23.68 -7.69 -25.63
N SER A 135 -23.93 -8.57 -26.58
CA SER A 135 -24.26 -8.23 -27.97
C SER A 135 -25.48 -7.32 -27.95
N VAL A 136 -25.23 -6.04 -28.25
CA VAL A 136 -26.31 -5.09 -28.50
C VAL A 136 -26.94 -5.50 -29.82
N HIS A 137 -28.10 -6.13 -29.76
CA HIS A 137 -28.93 -6.32 -30.93
C HIS A 137 -29.47 -4.94 -31.36
N LEU A 138 -28.93 -4.44 -32.49
CA LEU A 138 -29.49 -3.29 -33.22
C LEU A 138 -30.76 -3.72 -33.94
#